data_b0bf3123ec7d3e546465c415e1a0fb03
#
_entry.id   b0bf3123ec7d3e546465c415e1a0fb03
#
_cell.length_a   1.000
_cell.length_b   1.000
_cell.length_c   1.000
_cell.angle_alpha   90.00
_cell.angle_beta   90.00
_cell.angle_gamma   90.00
#
_symmetry.space_group_name_H-M   'P 1'
#
loop_
_entity.id
_entity.type
_entity.pdbx_description
1 polymer ?
#
loop_
_entity_poly.entity_id
_entity_poly.type
_entity_poly.pdbx_seq_one_letter_code
_entity_poly.pdbx_strand_id
1 'polypeptide(L)'
;MPVTRRTLLLLAASAALAGCSRRQAPETSRRDLHPGETPELRALIRRSAAEHQIPESLLHRVIQRESDYNPRARNGPYYGLMQILPQTARTMGFRGDASDLLDPETNLRYAGRYLRGAWLVARGDQDEAVGWYARGYYYEAKRLGLLEETGLRA
;
A
#
# COMPACT_ATOMS: atom_id res chain seq x y z
N MET A 1 -52.87 2.45 -65.06
CA MET A 1 -52.44 1.26 -64.34
C MET A 1 -51.09 1.56 -63.70
N PRO A 2 -50.99 1.80 -62.41
CA PRO A 2 -49.67 1.86 -61.78
C PRO A 2 -49.47 0.76 -60.74
N VAL A 3 -48.33 0.15 -60.83
CA VAL A 3 -47.85 -0.91 -59.89
C VAL A 3 -47.20 -0.25 -58.70
N THR A 4 -47.78 -0.55 -57.54
CA THR A 4 -47.26 -0.10 -56.26
C THR A 4 -46.11 -1.02 -55.77
N ARG A 5 -44.88 -0.49 -55.69
CA ARG A 5 -43.75 -1.19 -55.05
C ARG A 5 -43.73 -0.87 -53.57
N ARG A 6 -44.05 -1.88 -52.75
CA ARG A 6 -43.82 -1.85 -51.30
C ARG A 6 -42.37 -2.09 -51.03
N THR A 7 -41.68 -1.08 -50.55
CA THR A 7 -40.32 -1.17 -50.07
C THR A 7 -40.36 -1.60 -48.60
N LEU A 8 -39.85 -2.80 -48.29
CA LEU A 8 -39.70 -3.34 -46.94
C LEU A 8 -38.39 -2.77 -46.35
N LEU A 9 -38.47 -1.88 -45.40
CA LEU A 9 -37.33 -1.41 -44.60
C LEU A 9 -37.06 -2.40 -43.47
N LEU A 10 -35.98 -3.17 -43.62
CA LEU A 10 -35.40 -3.98 -42.55
C LEU A 10 -34.56 -3.08 -41.64
N LEU A 11 -35.07 -2.76 -40.45
CA LEU A 11 -34.26 -2.17 -39.37
C LEU A 11 -33.37 -3.25 -38.76
N ALA A 12 -32.07 -3.19 -39.06
CA ALA A 12 -31.07 -3.98 -38.35
C ALA A 12 -30.77 -3.26 -37.01
N ALA A 13 -31.26 -3.83 -35.91
CA ALA A 13 -30.90 -3.38 -34.55
C ALA A 13 -29.50 -3.91 -34.22
N SER A 14 -28.47 -3.04 -34.32
CA SER A 14 -27.13 -3.34 -33.84
C SER A 14 -27.08 -3.22 -32.33
N ALA A 15 -27.13 -4.34 -31.62
CA ALA A 15 -26.87 -4.38 -30.18
C ALA A 15 -25.36 -4.17 -29.94
N ALA A 16 -24.98 -2.98 -29.52
CA ALA A 16 -23.65 -2.68 -29.04
C ALA A 16 -23.47 -3.33 -27.64
N LEU A 17 -22.81 -4.47 -27.60
CA LEU A 17 -22.29 -5.06 -26.37
C LEU A 17 -21.16 -4.17 -25.86
N ALA A 18 -21.49 -3.26 -24.94
CA ALA A 18 -20.50 -2.54 -24.15
C ALA A 18 -19.83 -3.56 -23.22
N GLY A 19 -18.78 -4.21 -23.70
CA GLY A 19 -17.90 -5.03 -22.90
C GLY A 19 -17.21 -4.15 -21.87
N CYS A 20 -17.66 -4.17 -20.59
CA CYS A 20 -16.91 -3.66 -19.48
C CYS A 20 -15.60 -4.46 -19.40
N SER A 21 -14.57 -3.99 -20.07
CA SER A 21 -13.22 -4.47 -19.89
C SER A 21 -12.80 -4.13 -18.47
N ARG A 22 -13.05 -5.06 -17.54
CA ARG A 22 -12.44 -5.04 -16.23
C ARG A 22 -10.94 -5.09 -16.46
N ARG A 23 -10.24 -3.96 -16.34
CA ARG A 23 -8.78 -3.93 -16.30
C ARG A 23 -8.34 -4.85 -15.17
N GLN A 24 -8.02 -6.08 -15.50
CA GLN A 24 -7.33 -6.98 -14.59
C GLN A 24 -5.99 -6.32 -14.29
N ALA A 25 -5.74 -6.05 -13.00
CA ALA A 25 -4.41 -5.67 -12.55
C ALA A 25 -3.42 -6.75 -13.06
N PRO A 26 -2.21 -6.38 -13.50
CA PRO A 26 -1.25 -7.35 -14.00
C PRO A 26 -1.05 -8.44 -12.95
N GLU A 27 -1.35 -9.66 -13.33
CA GLU A 27 -1.15 -10.84 -12.51
C GLU A 27 0.35 -11.00 -12.28
N THR A 28 0.80 -10.72 -11.06
CA THR A 28 2.21 -10.83 -10.70
C THR A 28 2.62 -12.29 -10.82
N SER A 29 3.55 -12.58 -11.72
CA SER A 29 4.09 -13.93 -11.85
C SER A 29 4.73 -14.35 -10.52
N ARG A 30 4.52 -15.60 -10.10
CA ARG A 30 5.19 -16.15 -8.90
C ARG A 30 6.71 -16.07 -8.96
N ARG A 31 7.28 -15.94 -10.17
CA ARG A 31 8.73 -15.80 -10.39
C ARG A 31 9.29 -14.44 -9.97
N ASP A 32 8.42 -13.43 -9.84
CA ASP A 32 8.81 -12.05 -9.50
C ASP A 32 8.62 -11.74 -8.01
N LEU A 33 8.19 -12.72 -7.23
CA LEU A 33 7.97 -12.57 -5.79
C LEU A 33 9.29 -12.74 -5.02
N HIS A 34 9.43 -11.97 -3.94
CA HIS A 34 10.50 -12.21 -2.98
C HIS A 34 10.27 -13.54 -2.23
N PRO A 35 11.32 -14.19 -1.73
CA PRO A 35 11.14 -15.33 -0.82
C PRO A 35 10.21 -14.94 0.34
N GLY A 36 9.27 -15.82 0.69
CA GLY A 36 8.26 -15.56 1.74
C GLY A 36 7.07 -14.70 1.33
N GLU A 37 7.11 -14.04 0.18
CA GLU A 37 6.01 -13.23 -0.33
C GLU A 37 4.97 -14.09 -1.06
N THR A 38 3.69 -13.68 -0.98
CA THR A 38 2.59 -14.25 -1.78
C THR A 38 2.04 -13.22 -2.75
N PRO A 39 1.33 -13.64 -3.83
CA PRO A 39 0.69 -12.70 -4.76
C PRO A 39 -0.29 -11.75 -4.05
N GLU A 40 -1.02 -12.24 -3.05
CA GLU A 40 -1.98 -11.46 -2.25
C GLU A 40 -1.25 -10.41 -1.43
N LEU A 41 -0.14 -10.79 -0.78
CA LEU A 41 0.69 -9.86 -0.02
C LEU A 41 1.33 -8.81 -0.92
N ARG A 42 1.83 -9.20 -2.10
CA ARG A 42 2.35 -8.25 -3.11
C ARG A 42 1.29 -7.22 -3.52
N ALA A 43 0.06 -7.67 -3.76
CA ALA A 43 -1.03 -6.77 -4.11
C ALA A 43 -1.36 -5.80 -2.96
N LEU A 44 -1.30 -6.27 -1.72
CA LEU A 44 -1.50 -5.46 -0.52
C LEU A 44 -0.40 -4.40 -0.36
N ILE A 45 0.86 -4.80 -0.51
CA ILE A 45 2.04 -3.90 -0.43
C ILE A 45 1.94 -2.80 -1.49
N ARG A 46 1.60 -3.16 -2.74
CA ARG A 46 1.42 -2.20 -3.83
C ARG A 46 0.33 -1.17 -3.53
N ARG A 47 -0.84 -1.62 -3.03
CA ARG A 47 -1.92 -0.71 -2.62
C ARG A 47 -1.47 0.22 -1.49
N SER A 48 -0.82 -0.33 -0.47
CA SER A 48 -0.32 0.45 0.66
C SER A 48 0.72 1.49 0.24
N ALA A 49 1.64 1.15 -0.66
CA ALA A 49 2.62 2.09 -1.21
C ALA A 49 1.94 3.27 -1.92
N ALA A 50 0.91 2.98 -2.73
CA ALA A 50 0.12 3.99 -3.42
C ALA A 50 -0.67 4.88 -2.44
N GLU A 51 -1.34 4.29 -1.45
CA GLU A 51 -2.09 5.01 -0.41
C GLU A 51 -1.22 5.95 0.41
N HIS A 52 -0.03 5.50 0.78
CA HIS A 52 0.94 6.30 1.54
C HIS A 52 1.82 7.19 0.65
N GLN A 53 1.67 7.14 -0.67
CA GLN A 53 2.47 7.93 -1.62
C GLN A 53 3.99 7.76 -1.39
N ILE A 54 4.43 6.52 -1.22
CA ILE A 54 5.84 6.14 -1.11
C ILE A 54 6.22 5.16 -2.22
N PRO A 55 7.50 5.07 -2.61
CA PRO A 55 7.94 4.06 -3.56
C PRO A 55 7.64 2.64 -3.04
N GLU A 56 7.08 1.77 -3.88
CA GLU A 56 6.85 0.35 -3.56
C GLU A 56 8.17 -0.32 -3.13
N SER A 57 9.27 0.01 -3.79
CA SER A 57 10.61 -0.48 -3.46
C SER A 57 11.05 -0.13 -2.03
N LEU A 58 10.71 1.06 -1.52
CA LEU A 58 11.00 1.44 -0.14
C LEU A 58 10.25 0.56 0.85
N LEU A 59 8.96 0.30 0.57
CA LEU A 59 8.13 -0.56 1.43
C LEU A 59 8.66 -1.99 1.45
N HIS A 60 9.05 -2.53 0.29
CA HIS A 60 9.70 -3.85 0.20
C HIS A 60 11.00 -3.93 1.00
N ARG A 61 11.85 -2.90 0.92
CA ARG A 61 13.12 -2.85 1.68
C ARG A 61 12.90 -2.94 3.18
N VAL A 62 11.91 -2.21 3.70
CA VAL A 62 11.59 -2.27 5.14
C VAL A 62 11.01 -3.63 5.50
N ILE A 63 10.04 -4.16 4.75
CA ILE A 63 9.42 -5.46 5.03
C ILE A 63 10.45 -6.58 5.02
N GLN A 64 11.32 -6.63 4.01
CA GLN A 64 12.38 -7.63 3.90
C GLN A 64 13.33 -7.57 5.11
N ARG A 65 13.75 -6.37 5.49
CA ARG A 65 14.64 -6.16 6.64
C ARG A 65 14.00 -6.54 7.97
N GLU A 66 12.73 -6.22 8.17
CA GLU A 66 12.07 -6.31 9.49
C GLU A 66 11.48 -7.70 9.76
N SER A 67 10.99 -8.40 8.74
CA SER A 67 10.28 -9.67 8.93
C SER A 67 10.52 -10.72 7.85
N ASP A 68 11.24 -10.37 6.78
CA ASP A 68 11.37 -11.23 5.60
C ASP A 68 10.00 -11.72 5.09
N TYR A 69 9.04 -10.79 4.97
CA TYR A 69 7.66 -11.01 4.54
C TYR A 69 6.80 -11.90 5.47
N ASN A 70 7.20 -12.07 6.73
CA ASN A 70 6.39 -12.81 7.70
C ASN A 70 5.41 -11.88 8.42
N PRO A 71 4.09 -11.93 8.14
CA PRO A 71 3.11 -11.05 8.79
C PRO A 71 2.93 -11.38 10.28
N ARG A 72 3.28 -12.59 10.71
CA ARG A 72 3.17 -13.01 12.10
C ARG A 72 4.46 -12.85 12.90
N ALA A 73 5.46 -12.18 12.33
CA ALA A 73 6.72 -11.94 13.01
C ALA A 73 6.51 -11.14 14.31
N ARG A 74 7.20 -11.57 15.36
CA ARG A 74 7.28 -10.87 16.65
C ARG A 74 8.71 -10.91 17.13
N ASN A 75 9.27 -9.73 17.41
CA ASN A 75 10.58 -9.59 17.99
C ASN A 75 10.49 -8.65 19.21
N GLY A 76 10.40 -9.23 20.38
CA GLY A 76 10.14 -8.47 21.61
C GLY A 76 8.83 -7.68 21.51
N PRO A 77 8.86 -6.34 21.64
CA PRO A 77 7.67 -5.49 21.59
C PRO A 77 7.20 -5.13 20.17
N TYR A 78 7.86 -5.65 19.12
CA TYR A 78 7.57 -5.31 17.72
C TYR A 78 6.68 -6.34 17.04
N TYR A 79 5.79 -5.90 16.15
CA TYR A 79 4.73 -6.72 15.55
C TYR A 79 4.68 -6.62 14.04
N GLY A 80 4.50 -7.78 13.40
CA GLY A 80 4.08 -7.95 12.02
C GLY A 80 5.13 -7.61 10.96
N LEU A 81 4.67 -7.41 9.74
CA LEU A 81 5.49 -7.23 8.55
C LEU A 81 6.59 -6.18 8.68
N MET A 82 6.29 -5.06 9.29
CA MET A 82 7.18 -3.92 9.41
C MET A 82 7.69 -3.72 10.84
N GLN A 83 7.48 -4.68 11.72
CA GLN A 83 7.96 -4.68 13.11
C GLN A 83 7.68 -3.35 13.83
N ILE A 84 6.41 -2.91 13.80
CA ILE A 84 6.01 -1.66 14.44
C ILE A 84 5.73 -1.86 15.93
N LEU A 85 6.12 -0.87 16.74
CA LEU A 85 5.71 -0.79 18.14
C LEU A 85 4.23 -0.40 18.24
N PRO A 86 3.41 -1.03 19.11
CA PRO A 86 2.03 -0.61 19.35
C PRO A 86 1.89 0.87 19.73
N GLN A 87 2.84 1.42 20.47
CA GLN A 87 2.85 2.84 20.80
C GLN A 87 3.04 3.72 19.56
N THR A 88 3.95 3.37 18.67
CA THR A 88 4.15 4.09 17.40
C THR A 88 2.91 3.98 16.52
N ALA A 89 2.30 2.78 16.44
CA ALA A 89 1.04 2.60 15.71
C ALA A 89 -0.08 3.49 16.27
N ARG A 90 -0.19 3.63 17.60
CA ARG A 90 -1.16 4.54 18.25
C ARG A 90 -0.92 5.99 17.90
N THR A 91 0.33 6.43 17.80
CA THR A 91 0.65 7.79 17.31
C THR A 91 0.14 7.98 15.88
N MET A 92 0.17 6.93 15.06
CA MET A 92 -0.37 6.94 13.71
C MET A 92 -1.90 6.77 13.63
N GLY A 93 -2.60 6.68 14.77
CA GLY A 93 -4.04 6.59 14.83
C GLY A 93 -4.61 5.20 15.13
N PHE A 94 -3.77 4.19 15.36
CA PHE A 94 -4.21 2.84 15.74
C PHE A 94 -4.92 2.83 17.10
N ARG A 95 -6.04 2.06 17.21
CA ARG A 95 -6.86 1.95 18.43
C ARG A 95 -7.20 0.51 18.80
N GLY A 96 -6.65 -0.47 18.09
CA GLY A 96 -6.88 -1.90 18.35
C GLY A 96 -5.94 -2.49 19.39
N ASP A 97 -6.04 -3.81 19.58
CA ASP A 97 -5.13 -4.58 20.39
C ASP A 97 -3.78 -4.79 19.68
N ALA A 98 -2.70 -4.95 20.44
CA ALA A 98 -1.37 -5.12 19.85
C ALA A 98 -1.30 -6.32 18.89
N SER A 99 -2.08 -7.38 19.14
CA SER A 99 -2.18 -8.55 18.25
C SER A 99 -2.76 -8.25 16.89
N ASP A 100 -3.59 -7.21 16.75
CA ASP A 100 -4.17 -6.81 15.46
C ASP A 100 -3.10 -6.30 14.49
N LEU A 101 -1.95 -5.88 15.01
CA LEU A 101 -0.78 -5.51 14.20
C LEU A 101 -0.09 -6.72 13.52
N LEU A 102 -0.52 -7.94 13.80
CA LEU A 102 -0.12 -9.16 13.08
C LEU A 102 -0.96 -9.39 11.82
N ASP A 103 -2.07 -8.67 11.67
CA ASP A 103 -2.80 -8.61 10.42
C ASP A 103 -2.01 -7.76 9.40
N PRO A 104 -1.70 -8.27 8.20
CA PRO A 104 -0.84 -7.58 7.25
C PRO A 104 -1.42 -6.25 6.77
N GLU A 105 -2.75 -6.13 6.60
CA GLU A 105 -3.38 -4.89 6.16
C GLU A 105 -3.32 -3.82 7.26
N THR A 106 -3.63 -4.21 8.49
CA THR A 106 -3.52 -3.36 9.67
C THR A 106 -2.08 -2.89 9.87
N ASN A 107 -1.10 -3.79 9.77
CA ASN A 107 0.31 -3.45 9.90
C ASN A 107 0.75 -2.43 8.85
N LEU A 108 0.47 -2.69 7.57
CA LEU A 108 0.82 -1.82 6.46
C LEU A 108 0.14 -0.45 6.56
N ARG A 109 -1.08 -0.38 7.07
CA ARG A 109 -1.80 0.89 7.25
C ARG A 109 -1.06 1.82 8.22
N TYR A 110 -0.68 1.34 9.39
CA TYR A 110 -0.08 2.20 10.43
C TYR A 110 1.44 2.30 10.32
N ALA A 111 2.13 1.21 10.02
CA ALA A 111 3.57 1.24 9.79
C ALA A 111 3.92 1.92 8.46
N GLY A 112 3.10 1.76 7.42
CA GLY A 112 3.24 2.47 6.16
C GLY A 112 3.08 3.99 6.34
N ARG A 113 2.10 4.42 7.15
CA ARG A 113 1.96 5.83 7.53
C ARG A 113 3.18 6.37 8.27
N TYR A 114 3.73 5.59 9.20
CA TYR A 114 4.97 5.96 9.88
C TYR A 114 6.16 6.02 8.92
N LEU A 115 6.26 5.06 7.98
CA LEU A 115 7.30 5.10 6.92
C LEU A 115 7.13 6.30 5.97
N ARG A 116 5.90 6.72 5.68
CA ARG A 116 5.64 7.95 4.93
C ARG A 116 6.25 9.16 5.62
N GLY A 117 6.14 9.26 6.95
CA GLY A 117 6.78 10.32 7.71
C GLY A 117 8.31 10.28 7.60
N ALA A 118 8.90 9.09 7.71
CA ALA A 118 10.35 8.90 7.51
C ALA A 118 10.78 9.31 6.09
N TRP A 119 9.98 8.99 5.07
CA TRP A 119 10.21 9.37 3.67
C TRP A 119 10.20 10.89 3.47
N LEU A 120 9.26 11.59 4.10
CA LEU A 120 9.18 13.07 4.06
C LEU A 120 10.41 13.71 4.69
N VAL A 121 10.80 13.24 5.87
CA VAL A 121 11.98 13.73 6.58
C VAL A 121 13.28 13.47 5.80
N ALA A 122 13.35 12.31 5.12
CA ALA A 122 14.46 11.93 4.24
C ALA A 122 14.47 12.68 2.90
N ARG A 123 13.47 13.55 2.62
CA ARG A 123 13.36 14.31 1.37
C ARG A 123 13.45 13.46 0.10
N GLY A 124 12.91 12.25 0.17
CA GLY A 124 12.89 11.33 -0.96
C GLY A 124 14.11 10.42 -1.12
N ASP A 125 15.02 10.42 -0.17
CA ASP A 125 16.13 9.44 -0.13
C ASP A 125 15.67 8.16 0.58
N GLN A 126 15.80 7.01 -0.10
CA GLN A 126 15.34 5.72 0.45
C GLN A 126 16.25 5.19 1.55
N ASP A 127 17.55 5.39 1.47
CA ASP A 127 18.50 4.90 2.48
C ASP A 127 18.31 5.68 3.78
N GLU A 128 18.18 7.00 3.69
CA GLU A 128 17.85 7.85 4.82
C GLU A 128 16.48 7.50 5.42
N ALA A 129 15.46 7.26 4.58
CA ALA A 129 14.12 6.89 5.05
C ALA A 129 14.11 5.59 5.84
N VAL A 130 14.82 4.55 5.39
CA VAL A 130 15.01 3.29 6.13
C VAL A 130 15.72 3.54 7.47
N GLY A 131 16.73 4.39 7.46
CA GLY A 131 17.44 4.82 8.67
C GLY A 131 16.51 5.53 9.66
N TRP A 132 15.72 6.49 9.19
CA TRP A 132 14.76 7.23 10.03
C TRP A 132 13.64 6.33 10.55
N TYR A 133 13.14 5.40 9.75
CA TYR A 133 12.16 4.41 10.20
C TYR A 133 12.65 3.63 11.42
N ALA A 134 13.91 3.18 11.38
CA ALA A 134 14.51 2.34 12.42
C ALA A 134 14.81 3.10 13.72
N ARG A 135 15.35 4.33 13.63
CA ARG A 135 15.81 5.09 14.81
C ARG A 135 14.79 6.11 15.34
N GLY A 136 13.71 6.35 14.59
CA GLY A 136 12.75 7.41 14.90
C GLY A 136 13.18 8.77 14.34
N TYR A 137 12.20 9.61 14.01
CA TYR A 137 12.44 10.88 13.31
C TYR A 137 11.70 12.07 13.95
N TYR A 138 11.19 11.94 15.16
CA TYR A 138 10.43 13.02 15.83
C TYR A 138 11.19 14.36 15.88
N TYR A 139 12.42 14.33 16.36
CA TYR A 139 13.20 15.57 16.50
C TYR A 139 13.58 16.17 15.14
N GLU A 140 13.85 15.36 14.14
CA GLU A 140 14.13 15.85 12.80
C GLU A 140 12.85 16.40 12.13
N ALA A 141 11.72 15.73 12.27
CA ALA A 141 10.43 16.26 11.82
C ALA A 141 10.10 17.59 12.49
N LYS A 142 10.36 17.72 13.80
CA LYS A 142 10.20 18.99 14.54
C LYS A 142 11.12 20.08 14.00
N ARG A 143 12.39 19.78 13.76
CA ARG A 143 13.38 20.71 13.21
C ARG A 143 12.99 21.21 11.81
N LEU A 144 12.38 20.33 11.01
CA LEU A 144 11.91 20.64 9.65
C LEU A 144 10.51 21.26 9.60
N GLY A 145 9.79 21.35 10.72
CA GLY A 145 8.41 21.84 10.76
C GLY A 145 7.38 20.85 10.19
N LEU A 146 7.72 19.55 10.11
CA LEU A 146 6.90 18.51 9.46
C LEU A 146 6.10 17.62 10.45
N LEU A 147 5.89 18.07 11.69
CA LEU A 147 5.20 17.24 12.69
C LEU A 147 3.74 16.91 12.31
N GLU A 148 3.05 17.82 11.65
CA GLU A 148 1.67 17.61 11.20
C GLU A 148 1.63 16.70 9.98
N GLU A 149 2.46 16.96 8.97
CA GLU A 149 2.54 16.17 7.73
C GLU A 149 2.98 14.73 7.97
N THR A 150 3.81 14.51 8.99
CA THR A 150 4.26 13.18 9.40
C THR A 150 3.27 12.44 10.31
N GLY A 151 2.22 13.13 10.79
CA GLY A 151 1.26 12.58 11.72
C GLY A 151 1.80 12.36 13.15
N LEU A 152 2.95 12.97 13.49
CA LEU A 152 3.53 12.92 14.83
C LEU A 152 2.93 13.97 15.78
N ARG A 153 2.16 14.90 15.24
CA ARG A 153 1.36 15.87 15.97
C ARG A 153 -0.08 15.80 15.45
N ALA A 154 -1.02 15.62 16.36
CA ALA A 154 -2.45 15.74 16.08
C ALA A 154 -2.88 17.20 16.30
#